data_f2e9e750c93a2080d6cf60e83117e91a
#
_entry.id   f2e9e750c93a2080d6cf60e83117e91a
#
_cell.length_a   1.000
_cell.length_b   1.000
_cell.length_c   1.000
_cell.angle_alpha   90.00
_cell.angle_beta   90.00
_cell.angle_gamma   90.00
#
_symmetry.space_group_name_H-M   'P 1'
#
loop_
_entity.id
_entity.type
_entity.pdbx_description
1 polymer ?
#
loop_
_entity_poly.entity_id
_entity_poly.type
_entity_poly.pdbx_seq_one_letter_code
_entity_poly.pdbx_strand_id
1 'polypeptide(L)'
;MNTLECIKTRHSTRKFKPEPIAQELLDTVIDAGRRAPTGGNLQPTHFMVITNPDVLKELVTLVQEEYGKTEVTEQTPPYMVNIIKMSKEGKFVFHYNAPVLIVLAHKPVLANNFSDTACAMENMMLACNELDLGSCWVNQLRHLQDNERIIKRPVS
;
A
#
# COMPACT_ATOMS: atom_id res chain seq x y z
N MET A 1 6.57 21.44 -10.10
CA MET A 1 7.50 21.48 -8.94
C MET A 1 8.87 20.96 -9.41
N ASN A 2 10.00 21.40 -8.85
CA ASN A 2 11.27 20.74 -9.17
C ASN A 2 11.50 19.52 -8.27
N THR A 3 12.38 18.60 -8.69
CA THR A 3 12.60 17.31 -8.01
C THR A 3 12.98 17.47 -6.53
N LEU A 4 13.88 18.42 -6.20
CA LEU A 4 14.31 18.61 -4.81
C LEU A 4 13.20 19.17 -3.93
N GLU A 5 12.36 20.03 -4.46
CA GLU A 5 11.20 20.56 -3.78
C GLU A 5 10.15 19.47 -3.55
N CYS A 6 9.91 18.65 -4.57
CA CYS A 6 9.01 17.49 -4.46
C CYS A 6 9.47 16.53 -3.36
N ILE A 7 10.74 16.20 -3.30
CA ILE A 7 11.32 15.35 -2.24
C ILE A 7 11.15 16.00 -0.85
N LYS A 8 11.36 17.32 -0.72
CA LYS A 8 11.24 18.02 0.57
C LYS A 8 9.81 18.11 1.10
N THR A 9 8.83 18.20 0.20
CA THR A 9 7.43 18.45 0.56
C THR A 9 6.60 17.18 0.68
N ARG A 10 7.06 16.06 0.06
CA ARG A 10 6.36 14.78 0.17
C ARG A 10 6.19 14.34 1.64
N HIS A 11 4.99 13.98 2.01
CA HIS A 11 4.68 13.43 3.33
C HIS A 11 3.64 12.30 3.24
N SER A 12 3.51 11.52 4.30
CA SER A 12 2.50 10.44 4.37
C SER A 12 1.14 11.02 4.75
N THR A 13 0.22 11.00 3.80
CA THR A 13 -1.18 11.39 4.00
C THR A 13 -1.97 10.24 4.63
N ARG A 14 -2.75 10.51 5.66
CA ARG A 14 -3.59 9.53 6.38
C ARG A 14 -5.03 9.96 6.54
N LYS A 15 -5.44 10.98 5.77
CA LYS A 15 -6.82 11.44 5.67
C LYS A 15 -7.07 11.82 4.22
N PHE A 16 -7.88 11.04 3.54
CA PHE A 16 -8.15 11.18 2.12
C PHE A 16 -9.56 11.70 1.88
N LYS A 17 -9.76 12.35 0.74
CA LYS A 17 -11.06 12.66 0.19
C LYS A 17 -11.66 11.38 -0.42
N PRO A 18 -12.99 11.21 -0.41
CA PRO A 18 -13.64 10.01 -0.96
C PRO A 18 -13.77 10.02 -2.49
N GLU A 19 -13.43 11.14 -3.15
CA GLU A 19 -13.59 11.29 -4.58
C GLU A 19 -12.65 10.35 -5.34
N PRO A 20 -13.09 9.74 -6.44
CA PRO A 20 -12.24 8.92 -7.29
C PRO A 20 -11.14 9.77 -7.94
N ILE A 21 -9.99 9.15 -8.19
CA ILE A 21 -8.88 9.76 -8.91
C ILE A 21 -9.12 9.60 -10.42
N ALA A 22 -8.85 10.65 -11.20
CA ALA A 22 -8.92 10.59 -12.66
C ALA A 22 -7.93 9.53 -13.20
N GLN A 23 -8.37 8.76 -14.20
CA GLN A 23 -7.58 7.64 -14.74
C GLN A 23 -6.20 8.10 -15.26
N GLU A 24 -6.12 9.26 -15.90
CA GLU A 24 -4.88 9.80 -16.45
C GLU A 24 -3.83 10.10 -15.34
N LEU A 25 -4.30 10.56 -14.16
CA LEU A 25 -3.43 10.79 -13.01
C LEU A 25 -2.93 9.45 -12.44
N LEU A 26 -3.81 8.47 -12.35
CA LEU A 26 -3.46 7.14 -11.88
C LEU A 26 -2.46 6.45 -12.81
N ASP A 27 -2.68 6.53 -14.13
CA ASP A 27 -1.76 6.01 -15.14
C ASP A 27 -0.38 6.67 -15.05
N THR A 28 -0.33 7.98 -14.82
CA THR A 28 0.92 8.72 -14.60
C THR A 28 1.67 8.23 -13.36
N VAL A 29 0.97 7.99 -12.26
CA VAL A 29 1.56 7.45 -11.03
C VAL A 29 2.12 6.04 -11.25
N ILE A 30 1.38 5.17 -11.94
CA ILE A 30 1.83 3.81 -12.25
C ILE A 30 3.04 3.84 -13.20
N ASP A 31 3.03 4.70 -14.23
CA ASP A 31 4.17 4.84 -15.15
C ASP A 31 5.44 5.32 -14.39
N ALA A 32 5.32 6.25 -13.45
CA ALA A 32 6.43 6.65 -12.59
C ALA A 32 7.02 5.46 -11.81
N GLY A 33 6.16 4.60 -11.25
CA GLY A 33 6.59 3.37 -10.58
C GLY A 33 7.31 2.40 -11.52
N ARG A 34 6.80 2.23 -12.74
CA ARG A 34 7.39 1.34 -13.76
C ARG A 34 8.75 1.81 -14.27
N ARG A 35 9.07 3.09 -14.14
CA ARG A 35 10.36 3.68 -14.51
C ARG A 35 11.44 3.55 -13.42
N ALA A 36 11.10 3.01 -12.26
CA ALA A 36 12.09 2.77 -11.23
C ALA A 36 13.17 1.77 -11.70
N PRO A 37 14.42 1.91 -11.25
CA PRO A 37 15.46 0.94 -11.57
C PRO A 37 15.14 -0.42 -10.96
N THR A 38 15.51 -1.48 -11.68
CA THR A 38 15.41 -2.86 -11.19
C THR A 38 16.71 -3.61 -11.44
N GLY A 39 17.05 -4.58 -10.61
CA GLY A 39 18.24 -5.40 -10.77
C GLY A 39 18.29 -6.04 -12.16
N GLY A 40 19.37 -5.76 -12.94
CA GLY A 40 19.50 -6.24 -14.31
C GLY A 40 18.39 -5.78 -15.28
N ASN A 41 17.63 -4.75 -14.93
CA ASN A 41 16.46 -4.28 -15.68
C ASN A 41 15.40 -5.38 -15.93
N LEU A 42 15.24 -6.29 -14.97
CA LEU A 42 14.32 -7.43 -15.09
C LEU A 42 12.85 -7.06 -14.93
N GLN A 43 12.55 -5.87 -14.39
CA GLN A 43 11.21 -5.31 -14.20
C GLN A 43 10.21 -6.31 -13.57
N PRO A 44 10.54 -6.92 -12.42
CA PRO A 44 9.77 -8.03 -11.83
C PRO A 44 8.53 -7.58 -11.07
N THR A 45 8.34 -6.27 -10.89
CA THR A 45 7.26 -5.72 -10.07
C THR A 45 5.93 -5.72 -10.84
N HIS A 46 4.92 -6.32 -10.23
CA HIS A 46 3.54 -6.27 -10.70
C HIS A 46 2.77 -5.22 -9.89
N PHE A 47 2.01 -4.40 -10.59
CA PHE A 47 1.18 -3.35 -10.00
C PHE A 47 -0.29 -3.77 -10.08
N MET A 48 -0.92 -3.96 -8.93
CA MET A 48 -2.35 -4.21 -8.83
C MET A 48 -3.04 -2.96 -8.29
N VAL A 49 -3.99 -2.43 -9.03
CA VAL A 49 -4.72 -1.21 -8.69
C VAL A 49 -6.14 -1.59 -8.29
N ILE A 50 -6.53 -1.25 -7.09
CA ILE A 50 -7.85 -1.53 -6.52
C ILE A 50 -8.58 -0.22 -6.31
N THR A 51 -9.63 0.01 -7.06
CA THR A 51 -10.50 1.20 -7.00
C THR A 51 -11.94 0.86 -6.63
N ASN A 52 -12.30 -0.43 -6.67
CA ASN A 52 -13.65 -0.88 -6.32
C ASN A 52 -13.86 -0.75 -4.80
N PRO A 53 -14.83 0.07 -4.34
CA PRO A 53 -15.05 0.31 -2.91
C PRO A 53 -15.52 -0.93 -2.14
N ASP A 54 -16.23 -1.85 -2.79
CA ASP A 54 -16.68 -3.09 -2.14
C ASP A 54 -15.50 -4.03 -1.89
N VAL A 55 -14.55 -4.11 -2.83
CA VAL A 55 -13.30 -4.87 -2.67
C VAL A 55 -12.45 -4.27 -1.55
N LEU A 56 -12.31 -2.94 -1.51
CA LEU A 56 -11.57 -2.27 -0.44
C LEU A 56 -12.20 -2.54 0.93
N LYS A 57 -13.51 -2.46 1.05
CA LYS A 57 -14.25 -2.74 2.28
C LYS A 57 -14.08 -4.19 2.73
N GLU A 58 -14.14 -5.14 1.79
CA GLU A 58 -13.95 -6.55 2.11
C GLU A 58 -12.51 -6.84 2.57
N LEU A 59 -11.50 -6.25 1.93
CA LEU A 59 -10.12 -6.33 2.38
C LEU A 59 -9.95 -5.79 3.82
N VAL A 60 -10.60 -4.68 4.15
CA VAL A 60 -10.61 -4.15 5.53
C VAL A 60 -11.19 -5.18 6.49
N THR A 61 -12.32 -5.80 6.15
CA THR A 61 -12.96 -6.82 7.00
C THR A 61 -12.04 -8.02 7.22
N LEU A 62 -11.43 -8.54 6.15
CA LEU A 62 -10.49 -9.66 6.24
C LEU A 62 -9.27 -9.33 7.11
N VAL A 63 -8.71 -8.14 6.94
CA VAL A 63 -7.56 -7.67 7.74
C VAL A 63 -7.94 -7.54 9.22
N GLN A 64 -9.11 -6.99 9.52
CA GLN A 64 -9.62 -6.89 10.90
C GLN A 64 -9.83 -8.26 11.52
N GLU A 65 -10.42 -9.22 10.79
CA GLU A 65 -10.60 -10.58 11.27
C GLU A 65 -9.27 -11.27 11.60
N GLU A 66 -8.27 -11.12 10.74
CA GLU A 66 -6.98 -11.78 10.94
C GLU A 66 -6.20 -11.15 12.10
N TYR A 67 -6.13 -9.83 12.20
CA TYR A 67 -5.53 -9.19 13.39
C TYR A 67 -6.33 -9.43 14.66
N GLY A 68 -7.66 -9.52 14.57
CA GLY A 68 -8.52 -9.80 15.70
C GLY A 68 -8.27 -11.17 16.36
N LYS A 69 -7.73 -12.14 15.60
CA LYS A 69 -7.34 -13.47 16.11
C LYS A 69 -5.99 -13.45 16.86
N THR A 70 -5.20 -12.38 16.67
CA THR A 70 -3.85 -12.30 17.27
C THR A 70 -3.95 -12.07 18.77
N GLU A 71 -3.24 -12.86 19.56
CA GLU A 71 -3.10 -12.67 20.99
C GLU A 71 -2.03 -11.61 21.27
N VAL A 72 -2.32 -10.76 22.25
CA VAL A 72 -1.36 -9.77 22.75
C VAL A 72 -0.51 -10.41 23.85
N THR A 73 0.81 -10.34 23.71
CA THR A 73 1.79 -10.79 24.71
C THR A 73 2.62 -9.61 25.19
N GLU A 74 3.44 -9.81 26.23
CA GLU A 74 4.36 -8.80 26.73
C GLU A 74 5.40 -8.35 25.67
N GLN A 75 5.67 -9.19 24.67
CA GLN A 75 6.60 -8.92 23.57
C GLN A 75 5.93 -8.22 22.38
N THR A 76 4.61 -8.07 22.40
CA THR A 76 3.87 -7.43 21.31
C THR A 76 4.17 -5.93 21.26
N PRO A 77 4.71 -5.40 20.14
CA PRO A 77 5.03 -3.98 20.02
C PRO A 77 3.79 -3.09 20.26
N PRO A 78 3.93 -1.92 20.90
CA PRO A 78 2.79 -1.05 21.22
C PRO A 78 1.89 -0.67 20.05
N TYR A 79 2.49 -0.42 18.87
CA TYR A 79 1.71 -0.12 17.66
C TYR A 79 0.85 -1.31 17.22
N MET A 80 1.36 -2.54 17.40
CA MET A 80 0.64 -3.76 17.06
C MET A 80 -0.51 -4.01 18.03
N VAL A 81 -0.29 -3.77 19.32
CA VAL A 81 -1.36 -3.84 20.34
C VAL A 81 -2.53 -2.94 19.94
N ASN A 82 -2.23 -1.72 19.48
CA ASN A 82 -3.28 -0.79 19.04
C ASN A 82 -4.01 -1.30 17.78
N ILE A 83 -3.28 -1.84 16.80
CA ILE A 83 -3.88 -2.44 15.58
C ILE A 83 -4.81 -3.58 15.95
N ILE A 84 -4.36 -4.51 16.81
CA ILE A 84 -5.16 -5.66 17.26
C ILE A 84 -6.43 -5.18 17.98
N LYS A 85 -6.31 -4.21 18.89
CA LYS A 85 -7.45 -3.64 19.60
C LYS A 85 -8.45 -3.01 18.65
N MET A 86 -8.00 -2.13 17.77
CA MET A 86 -8.86 -1.48 16.77
C MET A 86 -9.50 -2.49 15.82
N SER A 87 -8.80 -3.58 15.48
CA SER A 87 -9.33 -4.64 14.63
C SER A 87 -10.46 -5.41 15.33
N LYS A 88 -10.30 -5.76 16.61
CA LYS A 88 -11.36 -6.38 17.43
C LYS A 88 -12.60 -5.48 17.58
N GLU A 89 -12.41 -4.17 17.55
CA GLU A 89 -13.48 -3.17 17.60
C GLU A 89 -14.08 -2.85 16.21
N GLY A 90 -13.57 -3.44 15.13
CA GLY A 90 -14.00 -3.14 13.75
C GLY A 90 -13.63 -1.72 13.27
N LYS A 91 -12.62 -1.09 13.89
CA LYS A 91 -12.23 0.31 13.62
C LYS A 91 -10.92 0.45 12.83
N PHE A 92 -10.16 -0.61 12.66
CA PHE A 92 -8.88 -0.55 11.95
C PHE A 92 -9.09 -0.53 10.44
N VAL A 93 -8.81 0.60 9.81
CA VAL A 93 -8.85 0.76 8.34
C VAL A 93 -7.43 1.02 7.85
N PHE A 94 -6.76 -0.04 7.38
CA PHE A 94 -5.34 -0.01 7.05
C PHE A 94 -4.97 0.97 5.93
N HIS A 95 -5.88 1.24 4.99
CA HIS A 95 -5.68 2.18 3.88
C HIS A 95 -6.21 3.60 4.14
N TYR A 96 -6.58 3.91 5.39
CA TYR A 96 -7.04 5.25 5.81
C TYR A 96 -8.23 5.81 5.00
N ASN A 97 -9.11 4.96 4.48
CA ASN A 97 -10.20 5.28 3.56
C ASN A 97 -9.75 5.95 2.25
N ALA A 98 -8.52 5.67 1.79
CA ALA A 98 -8.10 6.10 0.46
C ALA A 98 -8.97 5.42 -0.61
N PRO A 99 -9.40 6.14 -1.68
CA PRO A 99 -10.24 5.57 -2.74
C PRO A 99 -9.48 4.62 -3.67
N VAL A 100 -8.15 4.61 -3.59
CA VAL A 100 -7.27 3.75 -4.39
C VAL A 100 -6.26 3.06 -3.49
N LEU A 101 -6.09 1.76 -3.67
CA LEU A 101 -5.02 0.97 -3.09
C LEU A 101 -4.17 0.39 -4.24
N ILE A 102 -2.87 0.67 -4.23
CA ILE A 102 -1.92 0.08 -5.17
C ILE A 102 -1.09 -0.95 -4.41
N VAL A 103 -1.17 -2.21 -4.84
CA VAL A 103 -0.40 -3.31 -4.28
C VAL A 103 0.74 -3.66 -5.24
N LEU A 104 1.97 -3.62 -4.74
CA LEU A 104 3.14 -4.03 -5.49
C LEU A 104 3.51 -5.45 -5.08
N ALA A 105 3.53 -6.35 -6.06
CA ALA A 105 3.90 -7.74 -5.87
C ALA A 105 5.05 -8.12 -6.80
N HIS A 106 5.83 -9.14 -6.41
CA HIS A 106 6.92 -9.69 -7.21
C HIS A 106 7.03 -11.21 -7.01
N LYS A 107 7.64 -11.90 -7.94
CA LYS A 107 8.00 -13.31 -7.76
C LYS A 107 9.18 -13.40 -6.78
N PRO A 108 9.20 -14.32 -5.81
CA PRO A 108 10.23 -14.42 -4.76
C PRO A 108 11.58 -15.00 -5.28
N VAL A 109 11.88 -14.82 -6.56
CA VAL A 109 13.01 -15.47 -7.24
C VAL A 109 14.30 -14.63 -7.24
N LEU A 110 14.20 -13.33 -6.97
CA LEU A 110 15.32 -12.39 -7.10
C LEU A 110 15.67 -11.75 -5.75
N ALA A 111 16.97 -11.67 -5.46
CA ALA A 111 17.48 -11.10 -4.21
C ALA A 111 17.11 -9.61 -3.99
N ASN A 112 16.89 -8.86 -5.09
CA ASN A 112 16.63 -7.41 -5.05
C ASN A 112 15.14 -7.03 -4.98
N ASN A 113 14.25 -7.98 -4.87
CA ASN A 113 12.81 -7.75 -4.96
C ASN A 113 12.28 -6.62 -4.06
N PHE A 114 12.72 -6.58 -2.80
CA PHE A 114 12.31 -5.52 -1.86
C PHE A 114 12.85 -4.15 -2.26
N SER A 115 14.11 -4.09 -2.70
CA SER A 115 14.75 -2.83 -3.13
C SER A 115 14.08 -2.29 -4.39
N ASP A 116 13.85 -3.14 -5.38
CA ASP A 116 13.21 -2.79 -6.64
C ASP A 116 11.77 -2.26 -6.38
N THR A 117 11.02 -2.94 -5.52
CA THR A 117 9.66 -2.53 -5.13
C THR A 117 9.67 -1.22 -4.35
N ALA A 118 10.64 -1.03 -3.45
CA ALA A 118 10.78 0.21 -2.68
C ALA A 118 11.10 1.42 -3.59
N CYS A 119 11.98 1.23 -4.58
CA CYS A 119 12.26 2.28 -5.58
C CYS A 119 11.01 2.65 -6.39
N ALA A 120 10.24 1.63 -6.83
CA ALA A 120 8.99 1.87 -7.53
C ALA A 120 7.98 2.64 -6.67
N MET A 121 7.85 2.27 -5.40
CA MET A 121 6.95 2.94 -4.45
C MET A 121 7.35 4.39 -4.21
N GLU A 122 8.64 4.69 -4.02
CA GLU A 122 9.10 6.07 -3.83
C GLU A 122 8.83 6.91 -5.08
N ASN A 123 9.11 6.41 -6.28
CA ASN A 123 8.77 7.10 -7.51
C ASN A 123 7.27 7.44 -7.61
N MET A 124 6.39 6.50 -7.25
CA MET A 124 4.95 6.75 -7.23
C MET A 124 4.56 7.80 -6.19
N MET A 125 5.14 7.78 -5.01
CA MET A 125 4.85 8.76 -3.96
C MET A 125 5.31 10.17 -4.35
N LEU A 126 6.45 10.29 -5.04
CA LEU A 126 6.91 11.56 -5.58
C LEU A 126 6.00 12.05 -6.72
N ALA A 127 5.58 11.15 -7.62
CA ALA A 127 4.62 11.50 -8.66
C ALA A 127 3.27 11.96 -8.07
N CYS A 128 2.76 11.28 -7.04
CA CYS A 128 1.58 11.74 -6.32
C CYS A 128 1.76 13.17 -5.78
N ASN A 129 2.90 13.46 -5.14
CA ASN A 129 3.15 14.78 -4.57
C ASN A 129 3.23 15.88 -5.66
N GLU A 130 3.83 15.58 -6.81
CA GLU A 130 3.87 16.51 -7.97
C GLU A 130 2.48 16.77 -8.54
N LEU A 131 1.59 15.79 -8.50
CA LEU A 131 0.22 15.84 -9.02
C LEU A 131 -0.82 16.33 -7.98
N ASP A 132 -0.38 16.84 -6.85
CA ASP A 132 -1.24 17.25 -5.71
C ASP A 132 -2.14 16.12 -5.17
N LEU A 133 -1.65 14.90 -5.25
CA LEU A 133 -2.29 13.71 -4.69
C LEU A 133 -1.62 13.30 -3.37
N GLY A 134 -2.46 12.98 -2.37
CA GLY A 134 -1.97 12.39 -1.13
C GLY A 134 -1.57 10.93 -1.32
N SER A 135 -0.47 10.51 -0.69
CA SER A 135 -0.05 9.11 -0.68
C SER A 135 0.44 8.65 0.68
N CYS A 136 0.37 7.35 0.95
CA CYS A 136 0.92 6.74 2.16
C CYS A 136 1.38 5.31 1.87
N TRP A 137 2.63 5.01 2.22
CA TRP A 137 3.11 3.64 2.22
C TRP A 137 2.51 2.87 3.42
N VAL A 138 1.71 1.86 3.12
CA VAL A 138 1.09 0.98 4.12
C VAL A 138 1.95 -0.26 4.32
N ASN A 139 2.61 -0.38 5.48
CA ASN A 139 3.47 -1.52 5.82
C ASN A 139 2.81 -2.49 6.83
N GLN A 140 1.66 -2.13 7.37
CA GLN A 140 0.98 -2.94 8.39
C GLN A 140 0.60 -4.33 7.88
N LEU A 141 0.33 -4.48 6.57
CA LEU A 141 -0.03 -5.77 5.97
C LEU A 141 1.11 -6.78 5.88
N ARG A 142 2.36 -6.37 6.14
CA ARG A 142 3.52 -7.27 6.12
C ARG A 142 3.36 -8.48 7.04
N HIS A 143 2.69 -8.32 8.18
CA HIS A 143 2.43 -9.42 9.11
C HIS A 143 1.39 -10.42 8.61
N LEU A 144 0.70 -10.10 7.53
CA LEU A 144 -0.32 -10.93 6.87
C LEU A 144 0.12 -11.41 5.48
N GLN A 145 1.40 -11.24 5.13
CA GLN A 145 1.93 -11.56 3.80
C GLN A 145 1.79 -13.05 3.41
N ASP A 146 1.72 -13.95 4.39
CA ASP A 146 1.59 -15.39 4.17
C ASP A 146 0.14 -15.87 4.39
N ASN A 147 -0.80 -14.95 4.61
CA ASN A 147 -2.20 -15.30 4.83
C ASN A 147 -2.93 -15.59 3.51
N GLU A 148 -3.23 -16.86 3.26
CA GLU A 148 -3.88 -17.32 2.02
C GLU A 148 -5.23 -16.65 1.72
N ARG A 149 -6.01 -16.30 2.74
CA ARG A 149 -7.30 -15.61 2.56
C ARG A 149 -7.15 -14.22 1.95
N ILE A 150 -6.02 -13.54 2.25
CA ILE A 150 -5.72 -12.21 1.75
C ILE A 150 -5.04 -12.31 0.38
N ILE A 151 -4.07 -13.23 0.23
CA ILE A 151 -3.24 -13.34 -0.97
C ILE A 151 -4.01 -13.93 -2.15
N LYS A 152 -4.86 -14.94 -1.92
CA LYS A 152 -5.56 -15.68 -2.99
C LYS A 152 -6.89 -15.06 -3.40
N ARG A 153 -7.25 -13.89 -2.84
CA ARG A 153 -8.49 -13.25 -3.23
C ARG A 153 -8.37 -12.73 -4.66
N PRO A 154 -9.27 -13.13 -5.56
CA PRO A 154 -9.31 -12.55 -6.89
C PRO A 154 -9.67 -11.08 -6.79
N VAL A 155 -8.80 -10.23 -7.32
CA VAL A 155 -9.05 -8.80 -7.53
C VAL A 155 -9.64 -8.68 -8.94
N SER A 156 -10.93 -8.93 -9.06
CA SER A 156 -11.68 -8.77 -10.30
C SER A 156 -12.48 -7.47 -10.31
#